data_9dca92cc7d7e52e0fe8ef3ba40391996
#
_entry.id   9dca92cc7d7e52e0fe8ef3ba40391996
#
_cell.length_a   1.000
_cell.length_b   1.000
_cell.length_c   1.000
_cell.angle_alpha   90.00
_cell.angle_beta   90.00
_cell.angle_gamma   90.00
#
_symmetry.space_group_name_H-M   'P 1'
#
loop_
_entity.id
_entity.type
_entity.pdbx_description
1 polymer ?
#
loop_
_entity_poly.entity_id
_entity_poly.type
_entity_poly.pdbx_seq_one_letter_code
_entity_poly.pdbx_strand_id
1 'polypeptide(L)'
;MGSNRAIAAGQATQYLGIGMGSTNFSITYQTEARDRPLSAISVRPAAGDPRRGWLTADGWTVPVALGRGGILANKREGDGGTPRGTFYPRQLWWRADRHPKPRTFLPVRPIQPEDAWCEDPQDRHYNQPIRLVRDQAGDRLTREDHLYDFIVEIDHNAAPRIAGRGSAVFLHLARTNFSPTAGCVSMTKSAMLRLLRRMSPQTKIMIG
;
A
#
# COMPACT_ATOMS: atom_id res chain seq x y z
N MET A 1 -31.57 24.30 40.55
CA MET A 1 -31.04 25.59 40.05
C MET A 1 -29.78 25.27 39.33
N GLY A 2 -29.75 25.15 38.10
CA GLY A 2 -29.49 25.99 36.95
C GLY A 2 -28.01 25.83 36.58
N SER A 3 -27.52 25.72 35.42
CA SER A 3 -28.01 25.94 34.08
C SER A 3 -27.02 25.31 33.07
N ASN A 4 -27.59 24.75 32.03
CA ASN A 4 -26.89 24.40 30.77
C ASN A 4 -26.23 25.60 30.11
N ARG A 5 -25.02 25.42 29.58
CA ARG A 5 -24.50 26.26 28.46
C ARG A 5 -23.99 25.38 27.34
N ALA A 6 -24.75 25.37 26.27
CA ALA A 6 -24.33 24.96 24.94
C ALA A 6 -23.38 26.01 24.39
N ILE A 7 -22.27 25.55 23.78
CA ILE A 7 -21.37 26.40 23.00
C ILE A 7 -21.71 26.20 21.53
N ALA A 8 -22.24 27.26 20.91
CA ALA A 8 -22.58 27.34 19.51
C ALA A 8 -21.33 27.43 18.63
N ALA A 9 -21.33 26.69 17.52
CA ALA A 9 -20.36 26.81 16.44
C ALA A 9 -20.54 28.15 15.70
N GLY A 10 -19.50 28.98 15.71
CA GLY A 10 -19.44 30.24 14.97
C GLY A 10 -19.20 30.00 13.49
N GLN A 11 -20.18 30.37 12.67
CA GLN A 11 -20.00 30.57 11.23
C GLN A 11 -19.38 31.94 10.98
N ALA A 12 -18.17 31.97 10.39
CA ALA A 12 -17.58 33.22 9.89
C ALA A 12 -18.01 33.39 8.43
N THR A 13 -19.00 34.30 8.21
CA THR A 13 -19.37 34.80 6.90
C THR A 13 -18.58 36.07 6.64
N GLN A 14 -17.62 36.03 5.71
CA GLN A 14 -17.03 37.25 5.15
C GLN A 14 -17.78 37.64 3.87
N TYR A 15 -18.50 38.74 3.92
CA TYR A 15 -19.07 39.39 2.74
C TYR A 15 -18.03 40.34 2.14
N LEU A 16 -17.62 40.09 0.88
CA LEU A 16 -16.99 41.07 0.02
C LEU A 16 -18.03 41.42 -1.06
N GLY A 17 -18.67 42.56 -0.92
CA GLY A 17 -19.56 43.10 -1.90
C GLY A 17 -18.79 43.79 -3.02
N ILE A 18 -18.97 43.32 -4.27
CA ILE A 18 -18.80 44.11 -5.49
C ILE A 18 -19.96 43.74 -6.41
N GLY A 19 -20.65 44.75 -6.91
CA GLY A 19 -21.94 44.65 -7.53
C GLY A 19 -21.97 44.11 -8.95
N MET A 20 -23.20 43.75 -9.33
CA MET A 20 -23.79 43.53 -10.64
C MET A 20 -23.33 42.33 -11.47
N GLY A 21 -24.21 41.35 -11.52
CA GLY A 21 -24.20 40.24 -12.47
C GLY A 21 -24.56 38.94 -11.81
N SER A 22 -25.87 38.61 -11.73
CA SER A 22 -26.34 37.32 -11.19
C SER A 22 -25.89 36.14 -12.06
N THR A 23 -24.75 35.58 -11.78
CA THR A 23 -24.44 34.20 -12.13
C THR A 23 -24.06 33.53 -10.84
N ASN A 24 -25.00 32.73 -10.29
CA ASN A 24 -24.73 31.83 -9.17
C ASN A 24 -23.68 30.80 -9.61
N PHE A 25 -22.40 31.10 -9.39
CA PHE A 25 -21.35 30.11 -9.42
C PHE A 25 -21.44 29.32 -8.10
N SER A 26 -22.20 28.23 -8.13
CA SER A 26 -22.08 27.21 -7.10
C SER A 26 -20.70 26.61 -7.21
N ILE A 27 -19.75 27.07 -6.41
CA ILE A 27 -18.48 26.35 -6.15
C ILE A 27 -18.86 25.13 -5.31
N THR A 28 -19.30 24.09 -6.01
CA THR A 28 -19.43 22.77 -5.39
C THR A 28 -18.02 22.32 -5.08
N TYR A 29 -17.68 22.28 -3.81
CA TYR A 29 -16.38 21.76 -3.34
C TYR A 29 -16.25 20.32 -3.81
N GLN A 30 -15.41 20.08 -4.81
CA GLN A 30 -14.98 18.73 -5.24
C GLN A 30 -14.03 18.07 -4.21
N THR A 31 -14.20 18.34 -2.92
CA THR A 31 -13.38 17.74 -1.85
C THR A 31 -13.80 16.33 -1.52
N GLU A 32 -15.04 15.94 -1.77
CA GLU A 32 -15.53 14.60 -1.40
C GLU A 32 -15.01 13.44 -2.28
N ALA A 33 -14.62 13.69 -3.53
CA ALA A 33 -14.11 12.64 -4.40
C ALA A 33 -12.66 12.21 -4.05
N ARG A 34 -11.90 13.08 -3.39
CA ARG A 34 -10.47 12.83 -3.11
C ARG A 34 -10.21 11.89 -1.93
N ASP A 35 -11.17 11.66 -1.06
CA ASP A 35 -11.03 10.85 0.16
C ASP A 35 -11.85 9.54 0.13
N ARG A 36 -12.49 9.20 -0.98
CA ARG A 36 -13.17 7.90 -1.09
C ARG A 36 -12.16 6.77 -1.25
N PRO A 37 -12.37 5.62 -0.59
CA PRO A 37 -11.57 4.44 -0.81
C PRO A 37 -11.54 4.03 -2.29
N LEU A 38 -10.40 3.53 -2.75
CA LEU A 38 -10.26 2.94 -4.07
C LEU A 38 -11.03 1.63 -4.14
N SER A 39 -11.83 1.43 -5.18
CA SER A 39 -12.47 0.14 -5.44
C SER A 39 -11.47 -0.88 -5.95
N ALA A 40 -10.56 -0.45 -6.83
CA ALA A 40 -9.54 -1.31 -7.40
C ALA A 40 -8.29 -0.54 -7.84
N ILE A 41 -7.18 -1.26 -7.91
CA ILE A 41 -5.96 -0.89 -8.61
C ILE A 41 -5.59 -2.02 -9.56
N SER A 42 -4.95 -1.70 -10.68
CA SER A 42 -4.45 -2.72 -11.60
C SER A 42 -2.94 -2.57 -11.78
N VAL A 43 -2.26 -3.71 -11.85
CA VAL A 43 -0.83 -3.82 -12.13
C VAL A 43 -0.67 -4.62 -13.40
N ARG A 44 -0.03 -4.04 -14.42
CA ARG A 44 0.20 -4.64 -15.73
C ARG A 44 1.69 -4.60 -16.07
N PRO A 45 2.23 -5.61 -16.76
CA PRO A 45 3.61 -5.57 -17.21
C PRO A 45 3.79 -4.48 -18.27
N ALA A 46 4.98 -3.89 -18.33
CA ALA A 46 5.35 -2.99 -19.42
C ALA A 46 5.68 -3.79 -20.68
N ALA A 47 5.38 -3.24 -21.86
CA ALA A 47 5.80 -3.83 -23.11
C ALA A 47 7.34 -3.90 -23.18
N GLY A 48 7.89 -5.07 -23.54
CA GLY A 48 9.32 -5.26 -23.73
C GLY A 48 10.14 -5.57 -22.47
N ASP A 49 9.63 -5.32 -21.26
CA ASP A 49 10.31 -5.72 -20.01
C ASP A 49 9.32 -6.25 -18.97
N PRO A 50 9.19 -7.57 -18.80
CA PRO A 50 8.26 -8.16 -17.85
C PRO A 50 8.59 -7.87 -16.38
N ARG A 51 9.79 -7.35 -16.09
CA ARG A 51 10.22 -6.98 -14.74
C ARG A 51 9.80 -5.57 -14.34
N ARG A 52 9.24 -4.82 -15.29
CA ARG A 52 8.66 -3.50 -15.09
C ARG A 52 7.17 -3.53 -15.40
N GLY A 53 6.45 -2.58 -14.84
CA GLY A 53 5.02 -2.50 -15.05
C GLY A 53 4.46 -1.13 -14.77
N TRP A 54 3.16 -1.07 -14.88
CA TRP A 54 2.35 0.12 -14.60
C TRP A 54 1.30 -0.24 -13.56
N LEU A 55 1.20 0.57 -12.53
CA LEU A 55 0.10 0.53 -11.58
C LEU A 55 -0.86 1.67 -11.94
N THR A 56 -2.12 1.30 -12.18
CA THR A 56 -3.19 2.24 -12.48
C THR A 56 -4.24 2.24 -11.36
N ALA A 57 -4.62 3.43 -10.90
CA ALA A 57 -5.64 3.64 -9.88
C ALA A 57 -6.42 4.92 -10.18
N ASP A 58 -7.74 4.84 -10.35
CA ASP A 58 -8.64 5.98 -10.45
C ASP A 58 -8.09 7.14 -11.31
N GLY A 59 -7.79 6.85 -12.58
CA GLY A 59 -7.36 7.84 -13.58
C GLY A 59 -5.89 8.27 -13.50
N TRP A 60 -5.06 7.69 -12.64
CA TRP A 60 -3.62 7.94 -12.65
C TRP A 60 -2.83 6.64 -12.79
N THR A 61 -1.66 6.75 -13.40
CA THR A 61 -0.77 5.60 -13.67
C THR A 61 0.65 5.95 -13.25
N VAL A 62 1.35 5.00 -12.64
CA VAL A 62 2.74 5.15 -12.22
C VAL A 62 3.56 3.91 -12.58
N PRO A 63 4.87 4.08 -12.84
CA PRO A 63 5.75 2.94 -13.05
C PRO A 63 5.94 2.14 -11.76
N VAL A 64 6.07 0.82 -11.91
CA VAL A 64 6.40 -0.11 -10.83
C VAL A 64 7.50 -1.06 -11.28
N ALA A 65 8.30 -1.56 -10.33
CA ALA A 65 9.12 -2.73 -10.55
C ALA A 65 8.35 -3.98 -10.09
N LEU A 66 8.54 -5.05 -10.84
CA LEU A 66 7.95 -6.36 -10.60
C LEU A 66 9.03 -7.38 -10.24
N GLY A 67 8.63 -8.58 -9.92
CA GLY A 67 9.53 -9.69 -9.71
C GLY A 67 10.44 -9.94 -10.92
N ARG A 68 11.69 -10.39 -10.68
CA ARG A 68 12.64 -10.73 -11.76
C ARG A 68 12.12 -11.79 -12.73
N GLY A 69 11.16 -12.63 -12.30
CA GLY A 69 10.45 -13.62 -13.10
C GLY A 69 9.23 -13.08 -13.83
N GLY A 70 8.93 -11.77 -13.75
CA GLY A 70 7.71 -11.19 -14.30
C GLY A 70 6.47 -11.57 -13.52
N ILE A 71 5.29 -11.53 -14.17
CA ILE A 71 4.00 -11.92 -13.57
C ILE A 71 3.73 -13.40 -13.87
N LEU A 72 3.57 -14.23 -12.84
CA LEU A 72 3.41 -15.69 -12.96
C LEU A 72 2.04 -16.15 -12.45
N ALA A 73 1.36 -17.00 -13.23
CA ALA A 73 0.10 -17.61 -12.85
C ALA A 73 0.26 -18.69 -11.76
N ASN A 74 1.36 -19.46 -11.82
CA ASN A 74 1.68 -20.53 -10.89
C ASN A 74 2.87 -20.16 -10.01
N LYS A 75 2.67 -19.14 -9.17
CA LYS A 75 3.69 -18.65 -8.22
C LYS A 75 4.22 -19.77 -7.34
N ARG A 76 5.54 -19.85 -7.22
CA ARG A 76 6.27 -20.74 -6.32
C ARG A 76 7.26 -19.95 -5.47
N GLU A 77 7.66 -20.55 -4.34
CA GLU A 77 8.72 -19.98 -3.51
C GLU A 77 10.03 -19.90 -4.30
N GLY A 78 10.74 -18.79 -4.17
CA GLY A 78 12.05 -18.59 -4.80
C GLY A 78 12.04 -18.33 -6.32
N ASP A 79 10.91 -18.40 -7.03
CA ASP A 79 10.82 -18.21 -8.48
C ASP A 79 11.04 -16.75 -8.96
N GLY A 80 11.02 -15.82 -8.01
CA GLY A 80 11.18 -14.39 -8.27
C GLY A 80 10.01 -13.75 -9.03
N GLY A 81 8.91 -14.45 -9.22
CA GLY A 81 7.73 -13.94 -9.93
C GLY A 81 6.76 -13.18 -9.05
N THR A 82 6.12 -12.17 -9.62
CA THR A 82 4.97 -11.49 -9.02
C THR A 82 3.71 -12.34 -9.32
N PRO A 83 2.89 -12.70 -8.32
CA PRO A 83 1.74 -13.56 -8.56
C PRO A 83 0.69 -12.85 -9.42
N ARG A 84 0.14 -13.58 -10.42
CA ARG A 84 -1.05 -13.17 -11.14
C ARG A 84 -2.28 -13.45 -10.31
N GLY A 85 -3.21 -12.51 -10.26
CA GLY A 85 -4.48 -12.73 -9.57
C GLY A 85 -5.13 -11.44 -9.09
N THR A 86 -6.18 -11.61 -8.28
CA THR A 86 -6.83 -10.53 -7.55
C THR A 86 -6.58 -10.73 -6.06
N PHE A 87 -6.02 -9.72 -5.42
CA PHE A 87 -5.63 -9.74 -4.02
C PHE A 87 -6.28 -8.57 -3.28
N TYR A 88 -6.23 -8.64 -1.95
CA TYR A 88 -6.71 -7.56 -1.07
C TYR A 88 -5.62 -7.16 -0.10
N PRO A 89 -5.46 -5.84 0.17
CA PRO A 89 -4.51 -5.38 1.18
C PRO A 89 -5.06 -5.70 2.57
N ARG A 90 -4.19 -6.19 3.44
CA ARG A 90 -4.54 -6.58 4.81
C ARG A 90 -4.13 -5.56 5.84
N GLN A 91 -2.88 -5.10 5.76
CA GLN A 91 -2.25 -4.24 6.75
C GLN A 91 -1.15 -3.39 6.12
N LEU A 92 -0.99 -2.19 6.65
CA LEU A 92 0.17 -1.35 6.39
C LEU A 92 1.15 -1.46 7.56
N TRP A 93 2.38 -1.85 7.26
CA TRP A 93 3.53 -1.78 8.14
C TRP A 93 4.37 -0.57 7.76
N TRP A 94 4.84 0.23 8.74
CA TRP A 94 5.64 1.39 8.42
C TRP A 94 6.76 1.63 9.44
N ARG A 95 7.84 2.26 9.01
CA ARG A 95 8.97 2.68 9.84
C ARG A 95 8.60 3.96 10.58
N ALA A 96 8.06 3.79 11.78
CA ALA A 96 7.63 4.90 12.63
C ALA A 96 8.81 5.76 13.13
N ASP A 97 10.00 5.19 13.15
CA ASP A 97 11.25 5.86 13.46
C ASP A 97 11.77 6.79 12.33
N ARG A 98 11.26 6.60 11.09
CA ARG A 98 11.68 7.38 9.91
C ARG A 98 10.59 8.28 9.35
N HIS A 99 9.33 7.93 9.56
CA HIS A 99 8.20 8.60 8.93
C HIS A 99 7.03 8.79 9.89
N PRO A 100 6.29 9.93 9.77
CA PRO A 100 5.03 10.08 10.46
C PRO A 100 4.02 9.03 9.97
N LYS A 101 3.03 8.71 10.82
CA LYS A 101 1.96 7.76 10.48
C LYS A 101 1.23 8.21 9.20
N PRO A 102 1.21 7.40 8.13
CA PRO A 102 0.55 7.78 6.90
C PRO A 102 -0.98 7.74 7.04
N ARG A 103 -1.67 8.58 6.26
CA ARG A 103 -3.13 8.52 6.15
C ARG A 103 -3.51 7.33 5.28
N THR A 104 -4.39 6.47 5.79
CA THR A 104 -4.90 5.29 5.08
C THR A 104 -6.17 4.77 5.76
N PHE A 105 -6.97 3.97 5.06
CA PHE A 105 -8.07 3.19 5.65
C PHE A 105 -7.64 1.77 6.05
N LEU A 106 -6.38 1.40 5.83
CA LEU A 106 -5.84 0.11 6.29
C LEU A 106 -5.58 0.11 7.79
N PRO A 107 -5.65 -1.05 8.45
CA PRO A 107 -4.98 -1.24 9.72
C PRO A 107 -3.50 -0.90 9.60
N VAL A 108 -2.95 -0.19 10.59
CA VAL A 108 -1.56 0.32 10.53
C VAL A 108 -0.79 -0.21 11.73
N ARG A 109 0.40 -0.76 11.47
CA ARG A 109 1.31 -1.29 12.49
C ARG A 109 2.72 -0.72 12.31
N PRO A 110 3.34 -0.13 13.35
CA PRO A 110 4.73 0.25 13.30
C PRO A 110 5.62 -1.00 13.26
N ILE A 111 6.64 -0.97 12.40
CA ILE A 111 7.65 -2.01 12.34
C ILE A 111 8.54 -1.89 13.57
N GLN A 112 8.72 -3.00 14.30
CA GLN A 112 9.62 -3.12 15.43
C GLN A 112 10.94 -3.77 15.01
N PRO A 113 12.03 -3.59 15.75
CA PRO A 113 13.34 -4.15 15.39
C PRO A 113 13.35 -5.66 15.18
N GLU A 114 12.49 -6.40 15.90
CA GLU A 114 12.40 -7.86 15.87
C GLU A 114 11.44 -8.37 14.80
N ASP A 115 10.64 -7.49 14.17
CA ASP A 115 9.66 -7.93 13.19
C ASP A 115 10.36 -8.47 11.93
N ALA A 116 9.93 -9.65 11.51
CA ALA A 116 10.40 -10.34 10.32
C ALA A 116 9.26 -11.11 9.67
N TRP A 117 9.51 -11.64 8.48
CA TRP A 117 8.59 -12.50 7.76
C TRP A 117 9.18 -13.91 7.61
N CYS A 118 8.38 -14.94 7.87
CA CYS A 118 8.80 -16.31 7.69
C CYS A 118 8.63 -16.72 6.23
N GLU A 119 9.75 -17.03 5.57
CA GLU A 119 9.79 -17.50 4.17
C GLU A 119 10.14 -18.98 4.04
N ASP A 120 10.36 -19.69 5.15
CA ASP A 120 10.68 -21.12 5.16
C ASP A 120 9.41 -21.96 4.95
N PRO A 121 9.27 -22.67 3.80
CA PRO A 121 8.10 -23.50 3.53
C PRO A 121 7.91 -24.68 4.51
N GLN A 122 8.95 -25.04 5.29
CA GLN A 122 8.88 -26.12 6.27
C GLN A 122 8.48 -25.62 7.67
N ASP A 123 8.48 -24.29 7.89
CA ASP A 123 8.05 -23.71 9.17
C ASP A 123 6.52 -23.58 9.20
N ARG A 124 5.92 -23.91 10.35
CA ARG A 124 4.48 -23.72 10.60
C ARG A 124 4.00 -22.28 10.41
N HIS A 125 4.89 -21.31 10.56
CA HIS A 125 4.62 -19.88 10.39
C HIS A 125 4.90 -19.39 8.97
N TYR A 126 5.17 -20.30 8.01
CA TYR A 126 5.40 -19.91 6.62
C TYR A 126 4.40 -18.87 6.14
N ASN A 127 4.91 -17.85 5.46
CA ASN A 127 4.14 -16.70 4.96
C ASN A 127 3.34 -15.96 6.06
N GLN A 128 3.97 -15.79 7.23
CA GLN A 128 3.43 -15.00 8.34
C GLN A 128 4.48 -14.08 8.94
N PRO A 129 4.04 -12.99 9.59
CA PRO A 129 4.93 -12.19 10.41
C PRO A 129 5.38 -13.01 11.62
N ILE A 130 6.67 -12.92 11.93
CA ILE A 130 7.30 -13.52 13.10
C ILE A 130 8.13 -12.48 13.84
N ARG A 131 8.55 -12.81 15.05
CA ARG A 131 9.53 -12.03 15.80
C ARG A 131 10.80 -12.82 15.92
N LEU A 132 11.91 -12.28 15.41
CA LEU A 132 13.22 -12.87 15.51
C LEU A 132 13.91 -12.37 16.78
N VAL A 133 14.52 -13.28 17.54
CA VAL A 133 15.51 -12.90 18.54
C VAL A 133 16.79 -12.43 17.84
N ARG A 134 17.65 -11.74 18.60
CA ARG A 134 18.92 -11.23 18.11
C ARG A 134 19.70 -12.35 17.40
N ASP A 135 20.25 -12.04 16.24
CA ASP A 135 21.11 -12.91 15.42
C ASP A 135 20.42 -14.13 14.76
N GLN A 136 19.10 -14.28 14.85
CA GLN A 136 18.38 -15.26 14.03
C GLN A 136 18.30 -14.83 12.55
N ALA A 137 18.43 -15.81 11.65
CA ALA A 137 18.20 -15.63 10.22
C ALA A 137 16.70 -15.43 9.93
N GLY A 138 16.37 -14.60 8.93
CA GLY A 138 15.01 -14.33 8.47
C GLY A 138 14.93 -13.02 7.70
N ASP A 139 13.86 -12.79 6.96
CA ASP A 139 13.64 -11.53 6.26
C ASP A 139 13.14 -10.46 7.23
N ARG A 140 14.10 -9.72 7.82
CA ARG A 140 13.78 -8.63 8.75
C ARG A 140 13.04 -7.51 8.04
N LEU A 141 11.92 -7.06 8.64
CA LEU A 141 11.19 -5.91 8.13
C LEU A 141 11.89 -4.59 8.45
N THR A 142 12.74 -4.56 9.48
CA THR A 142 13.61 -3.42 9.81
C THR A 142 14.87 -3.47 8.95
N ARG A 143 14.85 -2.77 7.81
CA ARG A 143 15.95 -2.70 6.86
C ARG A 143 16.71 -1.39 7.00
N GLU A 144 18.01 -1.40 6.67
CA GLU A 144 18.83 -0.18 6.59
C GLU A 144 18.47 0.65 5.34
N ASP A 145 18.15 -0.03 4.22
CA ASP A 145 17.63 0.64 3.03
C ASP A 145 16.17 1.12 3.23
N HIS A 146 15.67 1.92 2.30
CA HIS A 146 14.33 2.50 2.38
C HIS A 146 13.22 1.63 1.81
N LEU A 147 13.54 0.41 1.35
CA LEU A 147 12.57 -0.41 0.62
C LEU A 147 11.34 -0.75 1.46
N TYR A 148 11.54 -1.00 2.75
CA TYR A 148 10.49 -1.39 3.68
C TYR A 148 10.05 -0.26 4.61
N ASP A 149 10.30 1.00 4.23
CA ASP A 149 9.76 2.13 5.01
C ASP A 149 8.22 2.13 5.05
N PHE A 150 7.59 1.59 3.99
CA PHE A 150 6.16 1.29 3.91
C PHE A 150 5.96 -0.05 3.20
N ILE A 151 5.27 -0.98 3.86
CA ILE A 151 4.91 -2.30 3.32
C ILE A 151 3.40 -2.45 3.39
N VAL A 152 2.74 -2.65 2.26
CA VAL A 152 1.36 -3.11 2.24
C VAL A 152 1.37 -4.63 2.08
N GLU A 153 0.95 -5.32 3.13
CA GLU A 153 0.70 -6.75 3.12
C GLU A 153 -0.53 -7.04 2.26
N ILE A 154 -0.41 -7.98 1.32
CA ILE A 154 -1.56 -8.47 0.54
C ILE A 154 -1.87 -9.93 0.90
N ASP A 155 -3.08 -10.38 0.60
CA ASP A 155 -3.58 -11.70 0.99
C ASP A 155 -3.10 -12.87 0.09
N HIS A 156 -2.01 -12.66 -0.68
CA HIS A 156 -1.40 -13.73 -1.45
C HIS A 156 -1.01 -14.90 -0.55
N ASN A 157 -1.46 -16.10 -0.90
CA ASN A 157 -1.18 -17.33 -0.16
C ASN A 157 -1.46 -17.23 1.35
N ALA A 158 -2.50 -16.51 1.74
CA ALA A 158 -2.80 -16.23 3.15
C ALA A 158 -3.84 -17.19 3.75
N ALA A 159 -4.87 -17.57 2.98
CA ALA A 159 -5.96 -18.42 3.43
C ALA A 159 -6.57 -19.24 2.26
N PRO A 160 -6.32 -20.56 2.14
CA PRO A 160 -5.36 -21.30 2.96
C PRO A 160 -3.91 -20.99 2.59
N ARG A 161 -3.02 -21.08 3.55
CA ARG A 161 -1.58 -21.04 3.28
C ARG A 161 -1.11 -22.40 2.80
N ILE A 162 -0.40 -22.40 1.68
CA ILE A 162 0.14 -23.61 1.06
C ILE A 162 1.67 -23.45 0.99
N ALA A 163 2.39 -24.38 1.59
CA ALA A 163 3.83 -24.41 1.56
C ALA A 163 4.37 -24.37 0.12
N GLY A 164 5.39 -23.53 -0.12
CA GLY A 164 6.04 -23.41 -1.42
C GLY A 164 5.25 -22.64 -2.50
N ARG A 165 4.10 -22.04 -2.16
CA ARG A 165 3.30 -21.22 -3.10
C ARG A 165 3.65 -19.73 -3.07
N GLY A 166 4.74 -19.39 -2.47
CA GLY A 166 5.25 -18.03 -2.35
C GLY A 166 4.86 -17.36 -1.04
N SER A 167 5.80 -16.61 -0.51
CA SER A 167 5.71 -15.84 0.73
C SER A 167 6.12 -14.39 0.51
N ALA A 168 5.90 -13.54 1.50
CA ALA A 168 6.39 -12.15 1.55
C ALA A 168 6.09 -11.34 0.27
N VAL A 169 4.90 -11.49 -0.31
CA VAL A 169 4.49 -10.68 -1.46
C VAL A 169 3.81 -9.41 -0.97
N PHE A 170 4.48 -8.29 -1.21
CA PHE A 170 4.08 -6.97 -0.70
C PHE A 170 4.01 -5.92 -1.80
N LEU A 171 3.32 -4.80 -1.51
CA LEU A 171 3.63 -3.53 -2.16
C LEU A 171 4.62 -2.78 -1.27
N HIS A 172 5.76 -2.31 -1.82
CA HIS A 172 6.77 -1.59 -1.05
C HIS A 172 7.48 -0.51 -1.88
N LEU A 173 8.48 0.17 -1.33
CA LEU A 173 9.20 1.23 -2.05
C LEU A 173 10.20 0.63 -3.04
N ALA A 174 10.32 1.25 -4.21
CA ALA A 174 11.27 0.86 -5.24
C ALA A 174 12.66 1.44 -4.97
N ARG A 175 13.70 0.75 -5.45
CA ARG A 175 15.02 1.35 -5.65
C ARG A 175 14.95 2.45 -6.70
N THR A 176 15.87 3.41 -6.64
CA THR A 176 15.90 4.57 -7.56
C THR A 176 15.89 4.15 -9.04
N ASN A 177 16.54 3.05 -9.39
CA ASN A 177 16.61 2.51 -10.75
C ASN A 177 15.47 1.55 -11.11
N PHE A 178 14.49 1.33 -10.22
CA PHE A 178 13.44 0.32 -10.39
C PHE A 178 13.99 -1.08 -10.72
N SER A 179 15.10 -1.48 -10.08
CA SER A 179 15.58 -2.86 -10.22
C SER A 179 14.52 -3.88 -9.79
N PRO A 180 14.48 -5.06 -10.44
CA PRO A 180 13.47 -6.08 -10.15
C PRO A 180 13.46 -6.52 -8.69
N THR A 181 12.29 -6.93 -8.21
CA THR A 181 12.07 -7.50 -6.87
C THR A 181 12.23 -9.03 -6.87
N ALA A 182 12.09 -9.66 -5.72
CA ALA A 182 11.98 -11.11 -5.59
C ALA A 182 10.55 -11.65 -5.84
N GLY A 183 9.57 -10.74 -6.11
CA GLY A 183 8.17 -11.10 -6.35
C GLY A 183 7.18 -10.02 -5.95
N CYS A 184 7.61 -9.04 -5.18
CA CYS A 184 6.81 -7.90 -4.77
C CYS A 184 6.54 -6.93 -5.92
N VAL A 185 5.60 -6.00 -5.70
CA VAL A 185 5.38 -4.84 -6.55
C VAL A 185 5.96 -3.62 -5.83
N SER A 186 6.92 -2.93 -6.44
CA SER A 186 7.54 -1.78 -5.80
C SER A 186 7.36 -0.49 -6.60
N MET A 187 7.22 0.63 -5.89
CA MET A 187 6.91 1.94 -6.45
C MET A 187 7.63 3.07 -5.72
N THR A 188 7.59 4.28 -6.29
CA THR A 188 8.16 5.46 -5.61
C THR A 188 7.40 5.76 -4.31
N LYS A 189 8.07 6.41 -3.35
CA LYS A 189 7.45 6.84 -2.09
C LYS A 189 6.24 7.76 -2.33
N SER A 190 6.31 8.67 -3.29
CA SER A 190 5.20 9.57 -3.63
C SER A 190 3.97 8.79 -4.15
N ALA A 191 4.19 7.78 -5.01
CA ALA A 191 3.14 6.90 -5.49
C ALA A 191 2.53 6.08 -4.35
N MET A 192 3.36 5.51 -3.47
CA MET A 192 2.91 4.77 -2.30
C MET A 192 2.04 5.63 -1.38
N LEU A 193 2.50 6.82 -1.01
CA LEU A 193 1.74 7.71 -0.13
C LEU A 193 0.42 8.18 -0.77
N ARG A 194 0.42 8.43 -2.10
CA ARG A 194 -0.81 8.75 -2.84
C ARG A 194 -1.80 7.59 -2.81
N LEU A 195 -1.32 6.36 -3.02
CA LEU A 195 -2.13 5.15 -2.99
C LEU A 195 -2.72 4.90 -1.60
N LEU A 196 -1.89 4.96 -0.56
CA LEU A 196 -2.26 4.70 0.83
C LEU A 196 -3.43 5.57 1.30
N ARG A 197 -3.47 6.85 0.91
CA ARG A 197 -4.55 7.79 1.31
C ARG A 197 -5.95 7.29 1.00
N ARG A 198 -6.07 6.40 0.02
CA ARG A 198 -7.35 5.88 -0.46
C ARG A 198 -7.43 4.35 -0.46
N MET A 199 -6.38 3.66 -0.01
CA MET A 199 -6.37 2.20 0.07
C MET A 199 -7.10 1.74 1.32
N SER A 200 -8.01 0.77 1.15
CA SER A 200 -8.79 0.13 2.20
C SER A 200 -8.71 -1.40 2.09
N PRO A 201 -9.10 -2.16 3.11
CA PRO A 201 -9.13 -3.63 3.03
C PRO A 201 -10.02 -4.18 1.90
N GLN A 202 -10.93 -3.38 1.36
CA GLN A 202 -11.82 -3.76 0.24
C GLN A 202 -11.26 -3.38 -1.13
N THR A 203 -10.13 -2.68 -1.19
CA THR A 203 -9.49 -2.31 -2.46
C THR A 203 -8.97 -3.55 -3.18
N LYS A 204 -9.50 -3.86 -4.36
CA LYS A 204 -9.01 -4.98 -5.19
C LYS A 204 -7.67 -4.62 -5.80
N ILE A 205 -6.69 -5.52 -5.69
CA ILE A 205 -5.36 -5.42 -6.31
C ILE A 205 -5.30 -6.46 -7.42
N MET A 206 -5.49 -6.02 -8.66
CA MET A 206 -5.50 -6.90 -9.83
C MET A 206 -4.12 -6.90 -10.48
N ILE A 207 -3.45 -8.04 -10.52
CA ILE A 207 -2.12 -8.25 -11.11
C ILE A 207 -2.23 -9.21 -12.30
N GLY A 208 -1.87 -8.74 -13.51
CA GLY A 208 -1.95 -9.60 -14.68
C GLY A 208 -1.85 -8.93 -16.05
#